data_ba95d9adb0bdecd187654eb7d2e0ed33
#
_entry.id   ba95d9adb0bdecd187654eb7d2e0ed33
#
_cell.length_a   1.000
_cell.length_b   1.000
_cell.length_c   1.000
_cell.angle_alpha   90.00
_cell.angle_beta   90.00
_cell.angle_gamma   90.00
#
_symmetry.space_group_name_H-M   'P 1'
#
loop_
_entity.id
_entity.type
_entity.pdbx_description
1 polymer ?
#
loop_
_entity_poly.entity_id
_entity_poly.type
_entity_poly.pdbx_seq_one_letter_code
_entity_poly.pdbx_strand_id
1 'polypeptide(L)'
;MIKSMTGFGRCEVAEKDRKFTVEMKSVNHRYLDVNMKMPKKLNFFESSIRNELKNYIQRGKVDIFISYEDFSESNVCIKYNKSIAAEYKAYLDQMAEDFGIDNDIRVSSLSRYPEVFTMEDVDMDEEELWKELKQAICGAAEAFVETRINEGENLKNDLIQKLDGMLVHVDFITERSPQIIADYKKKLEEKVKDLLADTKVDEGRLLTEVTIFADKVCVDEELVRLRSHIEATRSALIEGGSIGRKLDFIAQEMNREANTILSKANDLEISGRAIELKTEIEKVREQIQNIE
;
A
#
# COMPACT_ATOMS: atom_id res chain seq x y z
N MET A 1 -17.17 -0.47 -3.41
CA MET A 1 -16.40 -0.08 -2.22
C MET A 1 -14.95 0.15 -2.63
N ILE A 2 -14.31 1.15 -2.06
CA ILE A 2 -12.89 1.45 -2.22
C ILE A 2 -12.12 0.72 -1.11
N LYS A 3 -10.95 0.15 -1.44
CA LYS A 3 -10.05 -0.47 -0.48
C LYS A 3 -8.73 0.29 -0.46
N SER A 4 -8.14 0.45 0.73
CA SER A 4 -6.76 0.90 0.85
C SER A 4 -5.79 -0.21 0.45
N MET A 5 -4.63 0.14 -0.09
CA MET A 5 -3.52 -0.81 -0.32
C MET A 5 -2.78 -1.16 0.98
N THR A 6 -2.92 -0.35 2.02
CA THR A 6 -2.40 -0.63 3.36
C THR A 6 -3.46 -1.34 4.19
N GLY A 7 -3.04 -2.22 5.06
CA GLY A 7 -3.94 -2.95 5.93
C GLY A 7 -3.18 -3.83 6.92
N PHE A 8 -3.90 -4.22 7.97
CA PHE A 8 -3.42 -5.12 9.01
C PHE A 8 -4.53 -6.10 9.40
N GLY A 9 -4.17 -7.36 9.54
CA GLY A 9 -5.05 -8.40 10.06
C GLY A 9 -4.29 -9.34 10.98
N ARG A 10 -4.91 -9.75 12.06
CA ARG A 10 -4.36 -10.74 13.01
C ARG A 10 -5.47 -11.66 13.44
N CYS A 11 -5.14 -12.94 13.49
CA CYS A 11 -6.01 -13.97 14.06
C CYS A 11 -5.19 -14.94 14.90
N GLU A 12 -5.75 -15.35 16.01
CA GLU A 12 -5.19 -16.38 16.87
C GLU A 12 -6.20 -17.52 16.98
N VAL A 13 -5.75 -18.72 16.72
CA VAL A 13 -6.54 -19.95 16.91
C VAL A 13 -5.78 -20.82 17.90
N ALA A 14 -6.41 -21.13 19.02
CA ALA A 14 -5.91 -22.05 20.01
C ALA A 14 -6.87 -23.22 20.13
N GLU A 15 -6.42 -24.40 19.76
CA GLU A 15 -7.17 -25.64 19.91
C GLU A 15 -6.32 -26.67 20.67
N LYS A 16 -6.91 -27.30 21.68
CA LYS A 16 -6.24 -28.29 22.52
C LYS A 16 -4.90 -27.74 23.07
N ASP A 17 -3.78 -28.32 22.61
CA ASP A 17 -2.43 -28.04 23.08
C ASP A 17 -1.62 -27.23 22.04
N ARG A 18 -2.27 -26.60 21.06
CA ARG A 18 -1.62 -25.87 19.96
C ARG A 18 -2.19 -24.47 19.80
N LYS A 19 -1.33 -23.53 19.42
CA LYS A 19 -1.72 -22.15 19.12
C LYS A 19 -1.08 -21.70 17.81
N PHE A 20 -1.93 -21.24 16.91
CA PHE A 20 -1.52 -20.53 15.69
C PHE A 20 -1.80 -19.04 15.84
N THR A 21 -0.82 -18.23 15.54
CA THR A 21 -1.00 -16.78 15.39
C THR A 21 -0.58 -16.38 13.98
N VAL A 22 -1.48 -15.76 13.25
CA VAL A 22 -1.24 -15.26 11.89
C VAL A 22 -1.41 -13.75 11.88
N GLU A 23 -0.38 -13.05 11.44
CA GLU A 23 -0.38 -11.60 11.25
C GLU A 23 -0.12 -11.29 9.78
N MET A 24 -0.91 -10.38 9.22
CA MET A 24 -0.79 -9.91 7.85
C MET A 24 -0.65 -8.40 7.82
N LYS A 25 0.33 -7.89 7.07
CA LYS A 25 0.53 -6.46 6.82
C LYS A 25 0.70 -6.22 5.33
N SER A 26 0.11 -5.15 4.81
CA SER A 26 0.36 -4.77 3.42
C SER A 26 0.83 -3.33 3.29
N VAL A 27 1.59 -3.11 2.22
CA VAL A 27 2.00 -1.79 1.77
C VAL A 27 1.71 -1.66 0.28
N ASN A 28 1.62 -0.41 -0.19
CA ASN A 28 1.38 -0.14 -1.60
C ASN A 28 2.46 -0.79 -2.48
N HIS A 29 2.02 -1.60 -3.44
CA HIS A 29 2.89 -2.20 -4.46
C HIS A 29 2.12 -2.46 -5.75
N ARG A 30 2.81 -2.34 -6.91
CA ARG A 30 2.20 -2.46 -8.24
C ARG A 30 1.62 -3.84 -8.53
N TYR A 31 2.27 -4.89 -8.02
CA TYR A 31 1.91 -6.30 -8.22
C TYR A 31 1.62 -6.96 -6.87
N LEU A 32 0.97 -8.13 -6.93
CA LEU A 32 0.85 -8.97 -5.73
C LEU A 32 2.21 -9.61 -5.43
N ASP A 33 2.80 -9.21 -4.32
CA ASP A 33 4.03 -9.80 -3.77
C ASP A 33 3.73 -10.29 -2.36
N VAL A 34 3.81 -11.61 -2.15
CA VAL A 34 3.51 -12.23 -0.86
C VAL A 34 4.78 -12.82 -0.28
N ASN A 35 5.23 -12.25 0.80
CA ASN A 35 6.36 -12.72 1.58
C ASN A 35 5.84 -13.39 2.86
N MET A 36 6.23 -14.64 3.08
CA MET A 36 5.79 -15.41 4.24
C MET A 36 6.97 -15.78 5.12
N LYS A 37 6.81 -15.55 6.42
CA LYS A 37 7.72 -16.02 7.46
C LYS A 37 6.96 -16.97 8.37
N MET A 38 7.41 -18.21 8.39
CA MET A 38 6.79 -19.28 9.19
C MET A 38 7.83 -20.24 9.72
N PRO A 39 7.52 -21.02 10.76
CA PRO A 39 8.36 -22.12 11.25
C PRO A 39 8.62 -23.16 10.18
N LYS A 40 9.83 -23.73 10.14
CA LYS A 40 10.23 -24.76 9.15
C LYS A 40 9.26 -25.94 9.08
N LYS A 41 8.66 -26.31 10.22
CA LYS A 41 7.66 -27.39 10.32
C LYS A 41 6.40 -27.15 9.46
N LEU A 42 6.11 -25.90 9.05
CA LEU A 42 4.91 -25.54 8.26
C LEU A 42 5.22 -25.24 6.79
N ASN A 43 6.48 -25.33 6.36
CA ASN A 43 6.90 -24.96 4.98
C ASN A 43 6.16 -25.73 3.89
N PHE A 44 5.75 -26.96 4.15
CA PHE A 44 5.01 -27.77 3.16
C PHE A 44 3.62 -27.21 2.87
N PHE A 45 3.05 -26.35 3.73
CA PHE A 45 1.78 -25.66 3.48
C PHE A 45 1.90 -24.38 2.66
N GLU A 46 3.11 -23.91 2.34
CA GLU A 46 3.32 -22.62 1.67
C GLU A 46 2.46 -22.46 0.41
N SER A 47 2.41 -23.47 -0.45
CA SER A 47 1.63 -23.45 -1.68
C SER A 47 0.13 -23.35 -1.42
N SER A 48 -0.36 -24.06 -0.42
CA SER A 48 -1.77 -24.06 -0.02
C SER A 48 -2.18 -22.72 0.55
N ILE A 49 -1.33 -22.11 1.39
CA ILE A 49 -1.53 -20.78 1.94
C ILE A 49 -1.59 -19.72 0.83
N ARG A 50 -0.64 -19.75 -0.12
CA ARG A 50 -0.63 -18.82 -1.27
C ARG A 50 -1.90 -18.92 -2.11
N ASN A 51 -2.42 -20.12 -2.31
CA ASN A 51 -3.65 -20.32 -3.07
C ASN A 51 -4.88 -19.79 -2.32
N GLU A 52 -4.97 -20.00 -1.01
CA GLU A 52 -6.07 -19.48 -0.19
C GLU A 52 -6.09 -17.95 -0.19
N LEU A 53 -4.92 -17.30 -0.07
CA LEU A 53 -4.79 -15.84 -0.03
C LEU A 53 -5.19 -15.13 -1.33
N LYS A 54 -5.10 -15.78 -2.49
CA LYS A 54 -5.56 -15.22 -3.77
C LYS A 54 -7.07 -14.89 -3.78
N ASN A 55 -7.85 -15.54 -2.92
CA ASN A 55 -9.27 -15.26 -2.77
C ASN A 55 -9.55 -13.91 -2.09
N TYR A 56 -8.60 -13.41 -1.30
CA TYR A 56 -8.74 -12.20 -0.49
C TYR A 56 -7.95 -11.01 -1.02
N ILE A 57 -6.82 -11.25 -1.69
CA ILE A 57 -5.84 -10.23 -2.05
C ILE A 57 -5.48 -10.33 -3.53
N GLN A 58 -5.70 -9.24 -4.27
CA GLN A 58 -5.40 -9.16 -5.70
C GLN A 58 -4.13 -8.36 -6.00
N ARG A 59 -3.76 -7.41 -5.12
CA ARG A 59 -2.65 -6.48 -5.33
C ARG A 59 -2.03 -6.05 -4.01
N GLY A 60 -0.76 -5.58 -4.06
CA GLY A 60 -0.01 -5.08 -2.91
C GLY A 60 1.12 -6.02 -2.50
N LYS A 61 2.07 -5.49 -1.74
CA LYS A 61 3.08 -6.31 -1.07
C LYS A 61 2.56 -6.68 0.32
N VAL A 62 2.42 -7.97 0.56
CA VAL A 62 1.85 -8.51 1.81
C VAL A 62 2.90 -9.34 2.53
N ASP A 63 3.26 -8.91 3.72
CA ASP A 63 4.10 -9.66 4.64
C ASP A 63 3.21 -10.43 5.62
N ILE A 64 3.42 -11.74 5.69
CA ILE A 64 2.66 -12.67 6.52
C ILE A 64 3.60 -13.31 7.51
N PHE A 65 3.25 -13.22 8.78
CA PHE A 65 3.97 -13.83 9.89
C PHE A 65 3.09 -14.90 10.51
N ILE A 66 3.57 -16.13 10.50
CA ILE A 66 2.89 -17.26 11.12
C ILE A 66 3.75 -17.75 12.26
N SER A 67 3.22 -17.77 13.46
CA SER A 67 3.82 -18.43 14.62
C SER A 67 2.99 -19.64 15.03
N TYR A 68 3.68 -20.66 15.47
CA TYR A 68 3.12 -21.91 15.95
C TYR A 68 3.73 -22.22 17.30
N GLU A 69 2.90 -22.42 18.29
CA GLU A 69 3.26 -22.81 19.63
C GLU A 69 2.58 -24.14 19.94
N ASP A 70 3.33 -25.08 20.49
CA ASP A 70 2.86 -26.40 20.86
C ASP A 70 3.09 -26.59 22.36
N PHE A 71 2.02 -26.83 23.08
CA PHE A 71 2.00 -26.99 24.54
C PHE A 71 1.81 -28.46 24.96
N SER A 72 1.81 -29.40 24.00
CA SER A 72 1.64 -30.82 24.32
C SER A 72 2.83 -31.34 25.11
N GLU A 73 2.55 -32.14 26.17
CA GLU A 73 3.54 -32.57 27.15
C GLU A 73 4.65 -33.50 26.60
N SER A 74 4.54 -34.03 25.39
CA SER A 74 5.59 -34.87 24.82
C SER A 74 5.44 -35.09 23.32
N ASN A 75 5.97 -34.15 22.53
CA ASN A 75 6.08 -34.32 21.07
C ASN A 75 7.39 -34.98 20.61
N VAL A 76 8.18 -35.52 21.56
CA VAL A 76 9.45 -36.15 21.23
C VAL A 76 9.41 -37.61 21.67
N CYS A 77 9.49 -38.50 20.68
CA CYS A 77 9.65 -39.94 20.93
C CYS A 77 11.14 -40.29 20.82
N ILE A 78 11.63 -41.00 21.84
CA ILE A 78 12.98 -41.56 21.83
C ILE A 78 12.92 -42.88 21.07
N LYS A 79 13.57 -42.96 19.91
CA LYS A 79 13.66 -44.18 19.13
C LYS A 79 15.00 -44.83 19.32
N TYR A 80 14.95 -46.15 19.67
CA TYR A 80 16.14 -46.96 19.77
C TYR A 80 16.46 -47.66 18.45
N ASN A 81 17.64 -47.37 17.89
CA ASN A 81 18.10 -48.01 16.66
C ASN A 81 18.95 -49.24 17.00
N LYS A 82 18.26 -50.38 17.01
CA LYS A 82 18.87 -51.65 17.34
C LYS A 82 19.97 -52.07 16.39
N SER A 83 19.85 -51.78 15.08
CA SER A 83 20.83 -52.19 14.06
C SER A 83 22.14 -51.43 14.24
N ILE A 84 22.09 -50.12 14.41
CA ILE A 84 23.26 -49.29 14.66
C ILE A 84 23.97 -49.71 15.99
N ALA A 85 23.19 -49.89 17.03
CA ALA A 85 23.77 -50.37 18.30
C ALA A 85 24.47 -51.71 18.20
N ALA A 86 23.93 -52.65 17.36
CA ALA A 86 24.54 -53.95 17.12
C ALA A 86 25.86 -53.82 16.33
N GLU A 87 25.91 -52.94 15.34
CA GLU A 87 27.13 -52.65 14.57
C GLU A 87 28.23 -52.06 15.43
N TYR A 88 27.90 -51.04 16.26
CA TYR A 88 28.86 -50.52 17.21
C TYR A 88 29.40 -51.58 18.17
N LYS A 89 28.52 -52.44 18.71
CA LYS A 89 28.95 -53.51 19.57
C LYS A 89 29.90 -54.50 18.86
N ALA A 90 29.56 -54.90 17.63
CA ALA A 90 30.38 -55.84 16.85
C ALA A 90 31.80 -55.28 16.56
N TYR A 91 31.88 -53.99 16.16
CA TYR A 91 33.19 -53.34 15.91
C TYR A 91 33.97 -53.15 17.20
N LEU A 92 33.37 -52.89 18.32
CA LEU A 92 34.07 -52.80 19.62
C LEU A 92 34.58 -54.14 20.10
N ASP A 93 33.83 -55.21 19.91
CA ASP A 93 34.30 -56.58 20.17
C ASP A 93 35.50 -56.93 19.29
N GLN A 94 35.43 -56.62 18.00
CA GLN A 94 36.55 -56.81 17.07
C GLN A 94 37.81 -55.98 17.45
N MET A 95 37.64 -54.70 17.80
CA MET A 95 38.74 -53.87 18.26
C MET A 95 39.41 -54.47 19.53
N ALA A 96 38.66 -55.02 20.46
CA ALA A 96 39.20 -55.66 21.64
C ALA A 96 40.06 -56.86 21.30
N GLU A 97 39.63 -57.69 20.29
CA GLU A 97 40.39 -58.82 19.78
C GLU A 97 41.63 -58.36 19.01
N ASP A 98 41.51 -57.43 18.10
CA ASP A 98 42.61 -56.94 17.23
C ASP A 98 43.77 -56.32 18.04
N PHE A 99 43.45 -55.61 19.12
CA PHE A 99 44.45 -54.92 19.94
C PHE A 99 44.78 -55.63 21.28
N GLY A 100 44.11 -56.75 21.59
CA GLY A 100 44.33 -57.49 22.82
C GLY A 100 44.03 -56.73 24.07
N ILE A 101 42.99 -55.90 24.06
CA ILE A 101 42.49 -55.10 25.18
C ILE A 101 41.13 -55.59 25.68
N ASP A 102 40.84 -55.36 26.94
CA ASP A 102 39.51 -55.74 27.49
C ASP A 102 38.41 -54.88 26.95
N ASN A 103 37.29 -55.50 26.55
CA ASN A 103 36.09 -54.78 26.15
C ASN A 103 35.30 -54.40 27.42
N ASP A 104 35.29 -53.09 27.73
CA ASP A 104 34.59 -52.54 28.91
C ASP A 104 33.22 -51.92 28.54
N ILE A 105 32.67 -52.27 27.37
CA ILE A 105 31.43 -51.67 26.87
C ILE A 105 30.26 -51.96 27.85
N ARG A 106 29.59 -50.90 28.22
CA ARG A 106 28.37 -50.94 29.06
C ARG A 106 27.21 -50.34 28.31
N VAL A 107 26.00 -50.68 28.70
CA VAL A 107 24.78 -50.08 28.09
C VAL A 107 24.84 -48.56 28.17
N SER A 108 25.36 -47.99 29.23
CA SER A 108 25.53 -46.53 29.41
C SER A 108 26.54 -45.90 28.44
N SER A 109 27.53 -46.67 27.95
CA SER A 109 28.49 -46.21 26.93
C SER A 109 27.85 -46.36 25.56
N LEU A 110 27.26 -47.53 25.25
CA LEU A 110 26.61 -47.79 23.95
C LEU A 110 25.47 -46.83 23.66
N SER A 111 24.70 -46.44 24.69
CA SER A 111 23.60 -45.48 24.55
C SER A 111 24.02 -44.06 24.16
N ARG A 112 25.30 -43.71 24.29
CA ARG A 112 25.86 -42.41 23.98
C ARG A 112 26.44 -42.29 22.55
N TYR A 113 26.61 -43.44 21.89
CA TYR A 113 27.09 -43.41 20.50
C TYR A 113 26.06 -42.77 19.56
N PRO A 114 26.54 -42.06 18.52
CA PRO A 114 25.67 -41.41 17.57
C PRO A 114 24.61 -42.34 16.98
N GLU A 115 23.41 -41.84 16.75
CA GLU A 115 22.29 -42.54 16.11
C GLU A 115 21.77 -43.80 16.83
N VAL A 116 22.33 -44.19 18.00
CA VAL A 116 21.80 -45.28 18.82
C VAL A 116 20.46 -44.94 19.46
N PHE A 117 20.33 -43.70 19.92
CA PHE A 117 19.05 -43.08 20.28
C PHE A 117 18.86 -41.82 19.47
N THR A 118 17.74 -41.73 18.77
CA THR A 118 17.30 -40.54 18.07
C THR A 118 16.05 -39.98 18.72
N MET A 119 15.96 -38.67 18.79
CA MET A 119 14.73 -37.99 19.18
C MET A 119 13.97 -37.71 17.87
N GLU A 120 12.84 -38.34 17.72
CA GLU A 120 11.95 -38.08 16.56
C GLU A 120 10.71 -37.34 17.05
N ASP A 121 10.31 -36.31 16.32
CA ASP A 121 9.01 -35.69 16.55
C ASP A 121 7.91 -36.73 16.25
N VAL A 122 6.88 -36.78 17.06
CA VAL A 122 5.71 -37.65 16.82
C VAL A 122 5.04 -37.15 15.54
N ASP A 123 4.67 -38.09 14.65
CA ASP A 123 3.98 -37.79 13.41
C ASP A 123 2.73 -36.94 13.70
N MET A 124 2.74 -35.72 13.19
CA MET A 124 1.59 -34.83 13.29
C MET A 124 0.58 -35.19 12.20
N ASP A 125 -0.70 -35.16 12.52
CA ASP A 125 -1.76 -35.26 11.53
C ASP A 125 -1.76 -33.96 10.71
N GLU A 126 -1.23 -34.06 9.46
CA GLU A 126 -1.12 -32.93 8.54
C GLU A 126 -2.49 -32.34 8.16
N GLU A 127 -3.56 -33.15 8.12
CA GLU A 127 -4.89 -32.69 7.78
C GLU A 127 -5.51 -31.86 8.92
N GLU A 128 -5.34 -32.30 10.17
CA GLU A 128 -5.80 -31.55 11.35
C GLU A 128 -5.01 -30.23 11.46
N LEU A 129 -3.69 -30.28 11.32
CA LEU A 129 -2.81 -29.11 11.36
C LEU A 129 -3.16 -28.09 10.26
N TRP A 130 -3.44 -28.55 9.04
CA TRP A 130 -3.89 -27.67 7.95
C TRP A 130 -5.23 -27.03 8.26
N LYS A 131 -6.17 -27.75 8.85
CA LYS A 131 -7.49 -27.22 9.18
C LYS A 131 -7.40 -26.07 10.17
N GLU A 132 -6.62 -26.22 11.26
CA GLU A 132 -6.40 -25.19 12.27
C GLU A 132 -5.67 -23.98 11.69
N LEU A 133 -4.58 -24.22 10.94
CA LEU A 133 -3.81 -23.17 10.26
C LEU A 133 -4.68 -22.42 9.24
N LYS A 134 -5.49 -23.11 8.44
CA LYS A 134 -6.39 -22.51 7.47
C LYS A 134 -7.40 -21.59 8.18
N GLN A 135 -7.97 -22.01 9.29
CA GLN A 135 -8.89 -21.19 10.08
C GLN A 135 -8.21 -19.88 10.55
N ALA A 136 -6.98 -19.96 11.05
CA ALA A 136 -6.21 -18.78 11.46
C ALA A 136 -5.89 -17.85 10.29
N ILE A 137 -5.54 -18.41 9.11
CA ILE A 137 -5.27 -17.64 7.89
C ILE A 137 -6.52 -16.95 7.39
N CYS A 138 -7.66 -17.66 7.31
CA CYS A 138 -8.93 -17.06 6.87
C CYS A 138 -9.37 -15.94 7.81
N GLY A 139 -9.30 -16.15 9.13
CA GLY A 139 -9.64 -15.12 10.12
C GLY A 139 -8.73 -13.89 10.03
N ALA A 140 -7.42 -14.07 9.85
CA ALA A 140 -6.50 -12.97 9.65
C ALA A 140 -6.75 -12.24 8.32
N ALA A 141 -7.08 -12.97 7.25
CA ALA A 141 -7.38 -12.40 5.93
C ALA A 141 -8.69 -11.60 5.96
N GLU A 142 -9.72 -12.06 6.66
CA GLU A 142 -10.98 -11.34 6.84
C GLU A 142 -10.76 -10.04 7.60
N ALA A 143 -10.08 -10.08 8.75
CA ALA A 143 -9.71 -8.89 9.52
C ALA A 143 -8.86 -7.90 8.71
N PHE A 144 -7.94 -8.42 7.90
CA PHE A 144 -7.11 -7.64 6.99
C PHE A 144 -7.95 -6.92 5.92
N VAL A 145 -8.90 -7.61 5.28
CA VAL A 145 -9.80 -7.02 4.27
C VAL A 145 -10.70 -5.97 4.91
N GLU A 146 -11.24 -6.22 6.10
CA GLU A 146 -12.06 -5.27 6.84
C GLU A 146 -11.28 -3.97 7.15
N THR A 147 -10.06 -4.08 7.64
CA THR A 147 -9.19 -2.93 7.90
C THR A 147 -8.97 -2.12 6.62
N ARG A 148 -8.71 -2.77 5.47
CA ARG A 148 -8.54 -2.11 4.18
C ARG A 148 -9.79 -1.39 3.69
N ILE A 149 -10.97 -1.95 3.95
CA ILE A 149 -12.26 -1.31 3.60
C ILE A 149 -12.47 -0.07 4.46
N ASN A 150 -12.27 -0.18 5.77
CA ASN A 150 -12.44 0.94 6.70
C ASN A 150 -11.49 2.10 6.39
N GLU A 151 -10.22 1.79 6.13
CA GLU A 151 -9.22 2.79 5.73
C GLU A 151 -9.52 3.38 4.34
N GLY A 152 -10.01 2.57 3.40
CA GLY A 152 -10.44 3.03 2.07
C GLY A 152 -11.60 4.02 2.13
N GLU A 153 -12.56 3.82 3.02
CA GLU A 153 -13.68 4.76 3.21
C GLU A 153 -13.20 6.07 3.87
N ASN A 154 -12.27 6.00 4.81
CA ASN A 154 -11.66 7.20 5.40
C ASN A 154 -10.88 8.01 4.35
N LEU A 155 -10.07 7.35 3.51
CA LEU A 155 -9.36 7.98 2.39
C LEU A 155 -10.31 8.64 1.40
N LYS A 156 -11.41 7.98 1.06
CA LYS A 156 -12.45 8.53 0.17
C LYS A 156 -13.03 9.83 0.73
N ASN A 157 -13.39 9.84 2.02
CA ASN A 157 -13.99 11.00 2.66
C ASN A 157 -13.01 12.18 2.72
N ASP A 158 -11.75 11.92 3.05
CA ASP A 158 -10.69 12.95 3.05
C ASP A 158 -10.43 13.50 1.63
N LEU A 159 -10.41 12.63 0.62
CA LEU A 159 -10.27 13.05 -0.78
C LEU A 159 -11.44 13.93 -1.24
N ILE A 160 -12.69 13.56 -0.91
CA ILE A 160 -13.86 14.39 -1.24
C ILE A 160 -13.75 15.77 -0.58
N GLN A 161 -13.36 15.84 0.68
CA GLN A 161 -13.17 17.11 1.38
C GLN A 161 -12.08 17.98 0.71
N LYS A 162 -10.97 17.38 0.26
CA LYS A 162 -9.92 18.11 -0.48
C LYS A 162 -10.41 18.62 -1.83
N LEU A 163 -11.18 17.81 -2.56
CA LEU A 163 -11.80 18.22 -3.83
C LEU A 163 -12.75 19.42 -3.63
N ASP A 164 -13.53 19.44 -2.54
CA ASP A 164 -14.38 20.58 -2.20
C ASP A 164 -13.55 21.83 -1.88
N GLY A 165 -12.44 21.70 -1.15
CA GLY A 165 -11.51 22.78 -0.92
C GLY A 165 -10.91 23.35 -2.21
N MET A 166 -10.60 22.49 -3.18
CA MET A 166 -10.08 22.92 -4.49
C MET A 166 -11.09 23.74 -5.27
N LEU A 167 -12.39 23.41 -5.21
CA LEU A 167 -13.45 24.20 -5.85
C LEU A 167 -13.49 25.64 -5.34
N VAL A 168 -13.22 25.90 -4.07
CA VAL A 168 -13.16 27.24 -3.52
C VAL A 168 -12.08 28.08 -4.23
N HIS A 169 -10.91 27.49 -4.51
CA HIS A 169 -9.86 28.20 -5.25
C HIS A 169 -10.24 28.43 -6.71
N VAL A 170 -10.89 27.44 -7.35
CA VAL A 170 -11.39 27.56 -8.73
C VAL A 170 -12.43 28.70 -8.83
N ASP A 171 -13.37 28.77 -7.89
CA ASP A 171 -14.39 29.80 -7.84
C ASP A 171 -13.77 31.20 -7.66
N PHE A 172 -12.82 31.34 -6.73
CA PHE A 172 -12.09 32.59 -6.52
C PHE A 172 -11.40 33.07 -7.81
N ILE A 173 -10.68 32.19 -8.50
CA ILE A 173 -9.97 32.52 -9.74
C ILE A 173 -10.99 32.93 -10.82
N THR A 174 -12.13 32.25 -10.91
CA THR A 174 -13.20 32.55 -11.88
C THR A 174 -13.77 33.95 -11.65
N GLU A 175 -13.99 34.35 -10.39
CA GLU A 175 -14.50 35.67 -10.05
C GLU A 175 -13.46 36.79 -10.22
N ARG A 176 -12.20 36.51 -9.96
CA ARG A 176 -11.11 37.50 -10.02
C ARG A 176 -10.63 37.78 -11.45
N SER A 177 -10.63 36.78 -12.34
CA SER A 177 -10.10 36.89 -13.71
C SER A 177 -10.67 38.07 -14.52
N PRO A 178 -12.01 38.35 -14.57
CA PRO A 178 -12.55 39.49 -15.29
C PRO A 178 -12.11 40.84 -14.70
N GLN A 179 -11.89 40.92 -13.39
CA GLN A 179 -11.48 42.13 -12.70
C GLN A 179 -10.06 42.55 -13.11
N ILE A 180 -9.15 41.59 -13.34
CA ILE A 180 -7.78 41.88 -13.79
C ILE A 180 -7.76 42.62 -15.13
N ILE A 181 -8.62 42.21 -16.02
CA ILE A 181 -8.74 42.87 -17.37
C ILE A 181 -9.23 44.30 -17.16
N ALA A 182 -10.23 44.52 -16.33
CA ALA A 182 -10.74 45.85 -16.00
C ALA A 182 -9.69 46.73 -15.33
N ASP A 183 -8.96 46.20 -14.35
CA ASP A 183 -7.87 46.88 -13.64
C ASP A 183 -6.72 47.24 -14.62
N TYR A 184 -6.37 46.34 -15.53
CA TYR A 184 -5.35 46.56 -16.56
C TYR A 184 -5.76 47.70 -17.47
N LYS A 185 -6.99 47.68 -18.00
CA LYS A 185 -7.56 48.73 -18.87
C LYS A 185 -7.44 50.09 -18.18
N LYS A 186 -7.91 50.20 -16.93
CA LYS A 186 -7.87 51.45 -16.15
C LYS A 186 -6.44 51.98 -15.97
N LYS A 187 -5.52 51.10 -15.56
CA LYS A 187 -4.09 51.44 -15.37
C LYS A 187 -3.45 51.92 -16.67
N LEU A 188 -3.80 51.26 -17.83
CA LEU A 188 -3.29 51.63 -19.12
C LEU A 188 -3.82 53.00 -19.58
N GLU A 189 -5.12 53.28 -19.36
CA GLU A 189 -5.74 54.59 -19.63
C GLU A 189 -5.09 55.72 -18.84
N GLU A 190 -4.88 55.52 -17.52
CA GLU A 190 -4.20 56.47 -16.66
C GLU A 190 -2.77 56.75 -17.12
N LYS A 191 -1.99 55.70 -17.39
CA LYS A 191 -0.61 55.82 -17.84
C LYS A 191 -0.48 56.53 -19.20
N VAL A 192 -1.41 56.28 -20.12
CA VAL A 192 -1.43 56.92 -21.45
C VAL A 192 -1.78 58.38 -21.30
N LYS A 193 -2.73 58.77 -20.45
CA LYS A 193 -3.06 60.16 -20.10
C LYS A 193 -1.86 60.90 -19.55
N ASP A 194 -1.13 60.31 -18.63
CA ASP A 194 0.05 60.94 -18.00
C ASP A 194 1.18 61.19 -19.02
N LEU A 195 1.32 60.30 -19.98
CA LEU A 195 2.37 60.39 -21.02
C LEU A 195 2.04 61.38 -22.15
N LEU A 196 0.77 61.49 -22.53
CA LEU A 196 0.35 62.27 -23.70
C LEU A 196 -0.11 63.69 -23.40
N ALA A 197 -0.21 64.07 -22.11
CA ALA A 197 -0.72 65.39 -21.65
C ALA A 197 -2.05 65.75 -22.36
N ASP A 198 -2.05 66.71 -23.27
CA ASP A 198 -3.24 67.18 -23.99
C ASP A 198 -3.55 66.44 -25.33
N THR A 199 -2.81 65.40 -25.67
CA THR A 199 -3.04 64.68 -26.93
C THR A 199 -4.16 63.63 -26.76
N LYS A 200 -5.09 63.54 -27.74
CA LYS A 200 -6.17 62.55 -27.69
C LYS A 200 -5.62 61.13 -27.75
N VAL A 201 -6.06 60.32 -26.77
CA VAL A 201 -5.78 58.88 -26.75
C VAL A 201 -6.45 58.20 -27.93
N ASP A 202 -5.72 57.39 -28.68
CA ASP A 202 -6.29 56.53 -29.71
C ASP A 202 -6.99 55.33 -29.06
N GLU A 203 -8.32 55.42 -28.93
CA GLU A 203 -9.14 54.37 -28.33
C GLU A 203 -9.02 53.01 -29.03
N GLY A 204 -8.80 52.98 -30.36
CA GLY A 204 -8.62 51.76 -31.14
C GLY A 204 -7.34 50.99 -30.73
N ARG A 205 -6.23 51.73 -30.53
CA ARG A 205 -4.97 51.13 -30.04
C ARG A 205 -5.07 50.64 -28.60
N LEU A 206 -5.73 51.44 -27.75
CA LEU A 206 -5.97 51.03 -26.36
C LEU A 206 -6.78 49.73 -26.28
N LEU A 207 -7.86 49.64 -27.07
CA LEU A 207 -8.71 48.44 -27.11
C LEU A 207 -7.94 47.22 -27.63
N THR A 208 -7.09 47.42 -28.64
CA THR A 208 -6.23 46.33 -29.18
C THR A 208 -5.29 45.79 -28.11
N GLU A 209 -4.61 46.66 -27.35
CA GLU A 209 -3.71 46.23 -26.26
C GLU A 209 -4.46 45.51 -25.14
N VAL A 210 -5.64 45.97 -24.76
CA VAL A 210 -6.48 45.32 -23.74
C VAL A 210 -6.94 43.94 -24.24
N THR A 211 -7.28 43.80 -25.53
CA THR A 211 -7.67 42.50 -26.10
C THR A 211 -6.51 41.50 -26.12
N ILE A 212 -5.31 41.94 -26.53
CA ILE A 212 -4.10 41.10 -26.50
C ILE A 212 -3.77 40.65 -25.06
N PHE A 213 -3.89 41.56 -24.11
CA PHE A 213 -3.69 41.23 -22.70
C PHE A 213 -4.73 40.24 -22.20
N ALA A 214 -6.03 40.47 -22.53
CA ALA A 214 -7.13 39.58 -22.14
C ALA A 214 -6.90 38.14 -22.65
N ASP A 215 -6.52 37.98 -23.91
CA ASP A 215 -6.22 36.68 -24.53
C ASP A 215 -5.04 35.99 -23.80
N LYS A 216 -4.01 36.75 -23.44
CA LYS A 216 -2.83 36.24 -22.75
C LYS A 216 -3.12 35.72 -21.34
N VAL A 217 -4.03 36.37 -20.60
CA VAL A 217 -4.36 36.01 -19.21
C VAL A 217 -5.62 35.15 -19.09
N CYS A 218 -6.27 34.84 -20.23
CA CYS A 218 -7.48 34.03 -20.25
C CYS A 218 -7.22 32.61 -19.74
N VAL A 219 -7.93 32.22 -18.68
CA VAL A 219 -7.84 30.88 -18.01
C VAL A 219 -9.18 30.16 -17.97
N ASP A 220 -10.17 30.63 -18.73
CA ASP A 220 -11.54 30.11 -18.64
C ASP A 220 -11.63 28.64 -19.05
N GLU A 221 -10.91 28.25 -20.09
CA GLU A 221 -10.88 26.86 -20.56
C GLU A 221 -10.26 25.92 -19.51
N GLU A 222 -9.15 26.33 -18.93
CA GLU A 222 -8.45 25.59 -17.89
C GLU A 222 -9.31 25.43 -16.62
N LEU A 223 -10.04 26.47 -16.24
CA LEU A 223 -10.95 26.42 -15.09
C LEU A 223 -12.13 25.46 -15.33
N VAL A 224 -12.73 25.50 -16.52
CA VAL A 224 -13.81 24.57 -16.91
C VAL A 224 -13.31 23.12 -16.91
N ARG A 225 -12.13 22.86 -17.48
CA ARG A 225 -11.52 21.54 -17.51
C ARG A 225 -11.18 21.07 -16.10
N LEU A 226 -10.56 21.92 -15.29
CA LEU A 226 -10.21 21.58 -13.90
C LEU A 226 -11.45 21.22 -13.07
N ARG A 227 -12.53 21.99 -13.20
CA ARG A 227 -13.82 21.69 -12.55
C ARG A 227 -14.37 20.33 -13.00
N SER A 228 -14.34 20.06 -14.30
CA SER A 228 -14.77 18.78 -14.87
C SER A 228 -13.95 17.60 -14.32
N HIS A 229 -12.62 17.76 -14.18
CA HIS A 229 -11.73 16.74 -13.61
C HIS A 229 -11.99 16.51 -12.12
N ILE A 230 -12.27 17.56 -11.36
CA ILE A 230 -12.66 17.46 -9.93
C ILE A 230 -13.95 16.63 -9.80
N GLU A 231 -14.97 16.94 -10.59
CA GLU A 231 -16.24 16.21 -10.55
C GLU A 231 -16.10 14.76 -11.06
N ALA A 232 -15.27 14.52 -12.08
CA ALA A 232 -14.98 13.16 -12.55
C ALA A 232 -14.26 12.33 -11.49
N THR A 233 -13.34 12.95 -10.72
CA THR A 233 -12.67 12.31 -9.58
C THR A 233 -13.68 11.97 -8.48
N ARG A 234 -14.54 12.91 -8.11
CA ARG A 234 -15.61 12.72 -7.12
C ARG A 234 -16.55 11.56 -7.51
N SER A 235 -17.02 11.57 -8.75
CA SER A 235 -17.89 10.52 -9.28
C SER A 235 -17.24 9.14 -9.22
N ALA A 236 -15.97 9.04 -9.62
CA ALA A 236 -15.21 7.79 -9.57
C ALA A 236 -15.05 7.29 -8.12
N LEU A 237 -14.79 8.18 -7.14
CA LEU A 237 -14.70 7.83 -5.72
C LEU A 237 -16.04 7.32 -5.16
N ILE A 238 -17.17 7.83 -5.66
CA ILE A 238 -18.50 7.38 -5.25
C ILE A 238 -18.83 6.01 -5.86
N GLU A 239 -18.55 5.81 -7.15
CA GLU A 239 -18.74 4.55 -7.86
C GLU A 239 -17.92 3.42 -7.24
N GLY A 240 -16.66 3.73 -6.87
CA GLY A 240 -15.73 2.76 -6.29
C GLY A 240 -15.22 1.72 -7.30
N GLY A 241 -14.69 0.62 -6.78
CA GLY A 241 -14.07 -0.44 -7.60
C GLY A 241 -12.57 -0.16 -7.84
N SER A 242 -11.96 -0.82 -8.82
CA SER A 242 -10.54 -0.67 -9.15
C SER A 242 -10.30 0.62 -9.94
N ILE A 243 -10.31 1.76 -9.25
CA ILE A 243 -10.28 3.10 -9.82
C ILE A 243 -8.92 3.80 -9.75
N GLY A 244 -7.95 3.26 -9.00
CA GLY A 244 -6.68 3.94 -8.72
C GLY A 244 -5.94 4.46 -9.96
N ARG A 245 -5.88 3.68 -11.06
CA ARG A 245 -5.25 4.13 -12.31
C ARG A 245 -6.01 5.27 -13.01
N LYS A 246 -7.35 5.21 -13.01
CA LYS A 246 -8.22 6.24 -13.57
C LYS A 246 -8.03 7.55 -12.81
N LEU A 247 -7.99 7.47 -11.48
CA LEU A 247 -7.79 8.63 -10.62
C LEU A 247 -6.40 9.24 -10.77
N ASP A 248 -5.33 8.44 -10.86
CA ASP A 248 -3.97 8.96 -11.10
C ASP A 248 -3.88 9.72 -12.43
N PHE A 249 -4.50 9.20 -13.50
CA PHE A 249 -4.58 9.90 -14.78
C PHE A 249 -5.33 11.25 -14.65
N ILE A 250 -6.50 11.26 -14.00
CA ILE A 250 -7.27 12.51 -13.82
C ILE A 250 -6.47 13.52 -12.97
N ALA A 251 -5.76 13.07 -11.92
CA ALA A 251 -4.93 13.94 -11.11
C ALA A 251 -3.76 14.57 -11.91
N GLN A 252 -3.19 13.84 -12.86
CA GLN A 252 -2.17 14.39 -13.79
C GLN A 252 -2.77 15.48 -14.69
N GLU A 253 -3.98 15.28 -15.21
CA GLU A 253 -4.66 16.30 -16.01
C GLU A 253 -5.00 17.53 -15.14
N MET A 254 -5.50 17.35 -13.92
CA MET A 254 -5.71 18.47 -12.98
C MET A 254 -4.42 19.27 -12.75
N ASN A 255 -3.30 18.61 -12.56
CA ASN A 255 -2.00 19.26 -12.37
C ASN A 255 -1.57 20.04 -13.62
N ARG A 256 -1.86 19.52 -14.81
CA ARG A 256 -1.61 20.20 -16.08
C ARG A 256 -2.42 21.49 -16.18
N GLU A 257 -3.71 21.45 -15.89
CA GLU A 257 -4.57 22.64 -15.93
C GLU A 257 -4.12 23.69 -14.90
N ALA A 258 -3.82 23.26 -13.65
CA ALA A 258 -3.30 24.16 -12.63
C ALA A 258 -1.96 24.82 -13.00
N ASN A 259 -1.05 24.09 -13.68
CA ASN A 259 0.19 24.66 -14.18
C ASN A 259 -0.05 25.70 -15.28
N THR A 260 -1.03 25.49 -16.17
CA THR A 260 -1.39 26.44 -17.22
C THR A 260 -2.00 27.70 -16.61
N ILE A 261 -2.91 27.56 -15.63
CA ILE A 261 -3.46 28.68 -14.87
C ILE A 261 -2.33 29.50 -14.24
N LEU A 262 -1.40 28.84 -13.55
CA LEU A 262 -0.27 29.51 -12.90
C LEU A 262 0.63 30.25 -13.91
N SER A 263 0.87 29.68 -15.08
CA SER A 263 1.72 30.27 -16.14
C SER A 263 1.08 31.49 -16.80
N LYS A 264 -0.25 31.54 -16.87
CA LYS A 264 -1.03 32.67 -17.41
C LYS A 264 -1.36 33.72 -16.35
N ALA A 265 -1.19 33.40 -15.08
CA ALA A 265 -1.49 34.29 -13.96
C ALA A 265 -0.59 35.53 -14.02
N ASN A 266 -1.21 36.73 -14.05
CA ASN A 266 -0.54 38.03 -14.02
C ASN A 266 -1.01 38.88 -12.82
N ASP A 267 -1.57 38.21 -11.81
CA ASP A 267 -2.07 38.79 -10.57
C ASP A 267 -1.54 37.96 -9.41
N LEU A 268 -1.13 38.60 -8.29
CA LEU A 268 -0.55 37.91 -7.15
C LEU A 268 -1.55 37.03 -6.42
N GLU A 269 -2.83 37.42 -6.36
CA GLU A 269 -3.87 36.64 -5.70
C GLU A 269 -4.18 35.39 -6.50
N ILE A 270 -4.31 35.51 -7.84
CA ILE A 270 -4.49 34.31 -8.70
C ILE A 270 -3.29 33.40 -8.64
N SER A 271 -2.06 33.94 -8.68
CA SER A 271 -0.84 33.13 -8.55
C SER A 271 -0.79 32.38 -7.22
N GLY A 272 -1.15 33.04 -6.11
CA GLY A 272 -1.24 32.41 -4.80
C GLY A 272 -2.24 31.26 -4.78
N ARG A 273 -3.45 31.49 -5.29
CA ARG A 273 -4.50 30.45 -5.36
C ARG A 273 -4.14 29.28 -6.29
N ALA A 274 -3.47 29.57 -7.40
CA ALA A 274 -2.99 28.52 -8.32
C ALA A 274 -1.89 27.64 -7.70
N ILE A 275 -1.02 28.23 -6.87
CA ILE A 275 -0.02 27.47 -6.10
C ILE A 275 -0.69 26.58 -5.04
N GLU A 276 -1.69 27.11 -4.31
CA GLU A 276 -2.47 26.34 -3.35
C GLU A 276 -3.21 25.18 -4.02
N LEU A 277 -3.87 25.43 -5.16
CA LEU A 277 -4.51 24.39 -6.00
C LEU A 277 -3.52 23.28 -6.37
N LYS A 278 -2.35 23.64 -6.85
CA LYS A 278 -1.31 22.70 -7.24
C LYS A 278 -0.86 21.86 -6.05
N THR A 279 -0.71 22.47 -4.88
CA THR A 279 -0.32 21.78 -3.64
C THR A 279 -1.40 20.77 -3.23
N GLU A 280 -2.68 21.16 -3.30
CA GLU A 280 -3.79 20.24 -2.97
C GLU A 280 -3.91 19.10 -4.00
N ILE A 281 -3.69 19.37 -5.28
CA ILE A 281 -3.67 18.33 -6.33
C ILE A 281 -2.57 17.28 -6.06
N GLU A 282 -1.37 17.69 -5.68
CA GLU A 282 -0.30 16.75 -5.35
C GLU A 282 -0.65 15.92 -4.09
N LYS A 283 -1.23 16.51 -3.06
CA LYS A 283 -1.71 15.78 -1.88
C LYS A 283 -2.79 14.75 -2.25
N VAL A 284 -3.74 15.14 -3.10
CA VAL A 284 -4.77 14.23 -3.63
C VAL A 284 -4.13 13.09 -4.41
N ARG A 285 -3.14 13.38 -5.25
CA ARG A 285 -2.43 12.39 -6.05
C ARG A 285 -1.65 11.38 -5.20
N GLU A 286 -0.97 11.82 -4.16
CA GLU A 286 -0.27 10.94 -3.22
C GLU A 286 -1.24 9.97 -2.53
N GLN A 287 -2.41 10.45 -2.11
CA GLN A 287 -3.41 9.60 -1.47
C GLN A 287 -4.08 8.62 -2.45
N ILE A 288 -4.33 9.02 -3.69
CA ILE A 288 -4.85 8.15 -4.75
C ILE A 288 -3.95 6.93 -4.97
N GLN A 289 -2.63 7.07 -4.80
CA GLN A 289 -1.70 5.95 -4.92
C GLN A 289 -1.95 4.83 -3.89
N ASN A 290 -2.64 5.11 -2.81
CA ASN A 290 -3.01 4.14 -1.79
C ASN A 290 -4.39 3.52 -2.00
N ILE A 291 -5.07 3.82 -3.10
CA ILE A 291 -6.40 3.30 -3.45
C ILE A 291 -6.28 2.11 -4.43
N GLU A 292 -7.01 1.04 -4.10
CA GLU A 292 -7.19 -0.14 -4.96
C GLU A 292 -8.58 -0.17 -5.59
#